data_c78ecfe62e6ebb2758aaebc82f0d013d
#
_entry.id   c78ecfe62e6ebb2758aaebc82f0d013d
#
_cell.length_a   1.000
_cell.length_b   1.000
_cell.length_c   1.000
_cell.angle_alpha   90.00
_cell.angle_beta   90.00
_cell.angle_gamma   90.00
#
_symmetry.space_group_name_H-M   'P 1'
#
loop_
_entity.id
_entity.type
_entity.pdbx_description
1 polymer ?
#
loop_
_entity_poly.entity_id
_entity_poly.type
_entity_poly.pdbx_seq_one_letter_code
_entity_poly.pdbx_strand_id
1 'polypeptide(L)'
;MDGTDVTTAGGDLLPVVTHPYKFNGSDGWVGISHCCVFDDGNGNWFFASQGRFPANVGGNAYSNALMMGHVRSIRWTEDGWPLVMPERYGAVPQVAITEDELIGNWEHIDLSYSYGNQKTSTQMTLAADHTVTEGPWKGVTWSYDAAKCTLMFSNGIELYLQRETDW
;
A
#
# COMPACT_ATOMS: atom_id res chain seq x y z
N MET A 1 -0.86 24.11 13.90
CA MET A 1 0.19 23.09 14.08
C MET A 1 0.87 23.42 15.39
N ASP A 2 0.97 22.46 16.28
CA ASP A 2 1.51 22.64 17.63
C ASP A 2 3.03 22.44 17.71
N GLY A 3 3.69 22.08 16.60
CA GLY A 3 5.13 21.83 16.53
C GLY A 3 5.58 20.49 17.12
N THR A 4 4.65 19.58 17.40
CA THR A 4 4.97 18.25 17.90
C THR A 4 5.45 17.36 16.75
N ASP A 5 6.56 16.66 16.94
CA ASP A 5 7.04 15.69 15.97
C ASP A 5 6.06 14.51 15.83
N VAL A 6 5.79 14.13 14.61
CA VAL A 6 4.98 12.93 14.32
C VAL A 6 5.86 11.70 14.49
N THR A 7 5.44 10.77 15.34
CA THR A 7 6.12 9.49 15.56
C THR A 7 5.20 8.33 15.25
N THR A 8 5.77 7.18 14.90
CA THR A 8 5.02 5.91 14.85
C THR A 8 4.59 5.48 16.26
N ALA A 9 3.68 4.52 16.36
CA ALA A 9 3.29 3.91 17.63
C ALA A 9 4.49 3.30 18.40
N GLY A 10 5.56 2.92 17.68
CA GLY A 10 6.82 2.45 18.27
C GLY A 10 7.78 3.57 18.70
N GLY A 11 7.43 4.84 18.47
CA GLY A 11 8.25 5.98 18.83
C GLY A 11 9.30 6.40 17.80
N ASP A 12 9.25 5.83 16.59
CA ASP A 12 10.18 6.19 15.50
C ASP A 12 9.88 7.59 14.96
N LEU A 13 10.91 8.40 14.76
CA LEU A 13 10.80 9.79 14.28
C LEU A 13 10.65 9.91 12.75
N LEU A 14 10.64 8.81 12.01
CA LEU A 14 10.56 8.83 10.53
C LEU A 14 9.40 7.97 10.04
N PRO A 15 8.14 8.39 10.27
CA PRO A 15 7.00 7.65 9.77
C PRO A 15 7.01 7.64 8.24
N VAL A 16 6.96 6.46 7.64
CA VAL A 16 6.95 6.26 6.20
C VAL A 16 5.53 5.96 5.76
N VAL A 17 4.94 6.82 4.94
CA VAL A 17 3.59 6.64 4.40
C VAL A 17 3.58 5.79 3.11
N THR A 18 4.72 5.68 2.44
CA THR A 18 4.95 4.80 1.29
C THR A 18 6.44 4.60 1.06
N HIS A 19 6.82 3.60 0.29
CA HIS A 19 8.21 3.25 -0.01
C HIS A 19 8.31 2.81 -1.48
N PRO A 20 9.46 2.95 -2.17
CA PRO A 20 9.69 2.31 -3.46
C PRO A 20 9.46 0.82 -3.40
N TYR A 21 8.64 0.29 -4.29
CA TYR A 21 8.25 -1.12 -4.31
C TYR A 21 8.00 -1.62 -5.74
N LYS A 22 7.94 -2.94 -5.87
CA LYS A 22 7.53 -3.62 -7.09
C LYS A 22 6.77 -4.91 -6.76
N PHE A 23 5.80 -5.22 -7.58
CA PHE A 23 5.17 -6.53 -7.61
C PHE A 23 5.99 -7.53 -8.42
N ASN A 24 5.70 -8.80 -8.26
CA ASN A 24 6.36 -9.86 -9.01
C ASN A 24 6.07 -9.68 -10.52
N GLY A 25 7.12 -9.76 -11.33
CA GLY A 25 7.01 -9.56 -12.78
C GLY A 25 6.91 -8.11 -13.23
N SER A 26 6.95 -7.12 -12.32
CA SER A 26 7.01 -5.71 -12.67
C SER A 26 8.35 -5.07 -12.27
N ASP A 27 8.70 -3.99 -12.93
CA ASP A 27 9.88 -3.18 -12.57
C ASP A 27 9.57 -2.21 -11.43
N GLY A 28 8.30 -1.92 -11.20
CA GLY A 28 7.81 -1.04 -10.16
C GLY A 28 8.29 0.40 -10.30
N TRP A 29 8.27 1.11 -9.18
CA TRP A 29 8.56 2.53 -9.11
C TRP A 29 9.63 2.83 -8.07
N VAL A 30 10.47 3.82 -8.38
CA VAL A 30 11.48 4.36 -7.45
C VAL A 30 11.32 5.89 -7.36
N GLY A 31 11.95 6.49 -6.37
CA GLY A 31 11.99 7.95 -6.21
C GLY A 31 10.63 8.57 -5.94
N ILE A 32 9.79 7.88 -5.18
CA ILE A 32 8.51 8.41 -4.72
C ILE A 32 8.79 9.55 -3.74
N SER A 33 8.56 10.79 -4.19
CA SER A 33 8.86 11.99 -3.42
C SER A 33 8.09 13.20 -3.97
N HIS A 34 8.39 14.42 -3.47
CA HIS A 34 7.72 15.65 -3.85
C HIS A 34 6.19 15.50 -3.77
N CYS A 35 5.73 15.11 -2.59
CA CYS A 35 4.35 14.72 -2.38
C CYS A 35 3.50 15.84 -1.80
N CYS A 36 2.21 15.75 -2.02
CA CYS A 36 1.18 16.49 -1.31
C CYS A 36 -0.02 15.59 -1.01
N VAL A 37 -0.81 16.01 -0.03
CA VAL A 37 -2.09 15.41 0.32
C VAL A 37 -3.18 16.42 0.03
N PHE A 38 -4.26 15.98 -0.58
CA PHE A 38 -5.42 16.83 -0.87
C PHE A 38 -6.72 16.02 -0.77
N ASP A 39 -7.84 16.70 -0.60
CA ASP A 39 -9.17 16.14 -0.68
C ASP A 39 -9.93 16.69 -1.90
N ASP A 40 -10.98 15.99 -2.33
CA ASP A 40 -11.83 16.37 -3.45
C ASP A 40 -13.07 17.19 -3.04
N GLY A 41 -13.17 17.55 -1.77
CA GLY A 41 -14.34 18.21 -1.19
C GLY A 41 -15.55 17.30 -0.95
N ASN A 42 -15.45 16.00 -1.28
CA ASN A 42 -16.50 15.00 -1.08
C ASN A 42 -16.12 13.95 -0.02
N GLY A 43 -15.03 14.18 0.68
CA GLY A 43 -14.52 13.27 1.73
C GLY A 43 -13.51 12.25 1.23
N ASN A 44 -13.15 12.24 -0.06
CA ASN A 44 -12.08 11.38 -0.57
C ASN A 44 -10.73 12.10 -0.44
N TRP A 45 -9.73 11.38 0.03
CA TRP A 45 -8.39 11.88 0.23
C TRP A 45 -7.39 11.21 -0.68
N PHE A 46 -6.43 11.98 -1.14
CA PHE A 46 -5.46 11.56 -2.13
C PHE A 46 -4.04 11.98 -1.74
N PHE A 47 -3.10 11.12 -2.11
CA PHE A 47 -1.67 11.36 -2.05
C PHE A 47 -1.14 11.52 -3.48
N ALA A 48 -0.68 12.71 -3.83
CA ALA A 48 0.00 12.93 -5.09
C ALA A 48 1.51 12.94 -4.87
N SER A 49 2.24 12.30 -5.75
CA SER A 49 3.71 12.25 -5.72
C SER A 49 4.27 12.16 -7.12
N GLN A 50 5.57 12.41 -7.25
CA GLN A 50 6.28 11.91 -8.42
C GLN A 50 6.64 10.42 -8.21
N GLY A 51 6.95 9.76 -9.33
CA GLY A 51 7.57 8.45 -9.35
C GLY A 51 8.31 8.30 -10.69
N ARG A 52 9.22 7.35 -10.77
CA ARG A 52 9.95 7.05 -11.99
C ARG A 52 10.27 5.57 -12.09
N PHE A 53 10.51 5.10 -13.29
CA PHE A 53 11.04 3.76 -13.48
C PHE A 53 12.46 3.64 -12.93
N PRO A 54 12.90 2.45 -12.51
CA PRO A 54 14.30 2.15 -12.28
C PRO A 54 15.17 2.46 -13.51
N ALA A 55 16.48 2.61 -13.33
CA ALA A 55 17.39 2.82 -14.43
C ALA A 55 17.32 1.67 -15.44
N ASN A 56 17.43 2.01 -16.72
CA ASN A 56 17.36 1.08 -17.86
C ASN A 56 16.00 0.37 -18.07
N VAL A 57 14.95 0.86 -17.45
CA VAL A 57 13.59 0.37 -17.66
C VAL A 57 12.83 1.35 -18.54
N GLY A 58 11.95 0.84 -19.43
CA GLY A 58 11.12 1.66 -20.30
C GLY A 58 11.89 2.56 -21.26
N GLY A 59 13.11 2.15 -21.67
CA GLY A 59 13.97 2.94 -22.53
C GLY A 59 14.68 4.11 -21.81
N ASN A 60 14.57 4.18 -20.50
CA ASN A 60 15.14 5.23 -19.66
C ASN A 60 16.57 4.86 -19.24
N ALA A 61 17.57 5.53 -19.79
CA ALA A 61 18.98 5.26 -19.43
C ALA A 61 19.34 5.68 -17.99
N TYR A 62 18.60 6.62 -17.43
CA TYR A 62 18.80 7.16 -16.08
C TYR A 62 17.52 7.12 -15.29
N SER A 63 17.56 6.63 -14.07
CA SER A 63 16.37 6.51 -13.22
C SER A 63 15.66 7.82 -12.89
N ASN A 64 16.26 8.97 -13.18
CA ASN A 64 15.71 10.31 -12.96
C ASN A 64 15.39 11.08 -14.25
N ALA A 65 15.49 10.46 -15.41
CA ALA A 65 15.27 11.14 -16.69
C ALA A 65 13.80 11.43 -16.96
N LEU A 66 12.91 10.56 -16.48
CA LEU A 66 11.45 10.70 -16.67
C LEU A 66 10.75 10.60 -15.32
N MET A 67 10.18 11.72 -14.88
CA MET A 67 9.33 11.78 -13.69
C MET A 67 7.88 11.74 -14.14
N MET A 68 7.08 10.93 -13.46
CA MET A 68 5.64 10.81 -13.70
C MET A 68 4.88 11.23 -12.47
N GLY A 69 3.76 11.91 -12.66
CA GLY A 69 2.82 12.21 -11.59
C GLY A 69 2.03 10.95 -11.23
N HIS A 70 1.97 10.64 -9.94
CA HIS A 70 1.17 9.56 -9.40
C HIS A 70 0.15 10.12 -8.42
N VAL A 71 -1.07 9.65 -8.51
CA VAL A 71 -2.11 9.89 -7.52
C VAL A 71 -2.52 8.55 -6.93
N ARG A 72 -2.61 8.47 -5.61
CA ARG A 72 -3.07 7.31 -4.87
C ARG A 72 -4.15 7.72 -3.89
N SER A 73 -5.11 6.84 -3.62
CA SER A 73 -6.10 7.09 -2.58
C SER A 73 -5.45 7.02 -1.20
N ILE A 74 -6.02 7.74 -0.25
CA ILE A 74 -5.73 7.59 1.17
C ILE A 74 -6.97 7.01 1.86
N ARG A 75 -6.78 5.96 2.64
CA ARG A 75 -7.72 5.54 3.67
C ARG A 75 -7.22 5.99 5.04
N TRP A 76 -8.13 6.17 5.96
CA TRP A 76 -7.81 6.55 7.33
C TRP A 76 -8.11 5.39 8.28
N THR A 77 -7.20 5.11 9.19
CA THR A 77 -7.46 4.20 10.30
C THR A 77 -8.46 4.80 11.29
N GLU A 78 -9.00 3.99 12.19
CA GLU A 78 -9.95 4.48 13.20
C GLU A 78 -9.33 5.54 14.14
N ASP A 79 -8.03 5.45 14.38
CA ASP A 79 -7.25 6.41 15.18
C ASP A 79 -6.73 7.60 14.35
N GLY A 80 -7.12 7.72 13.08
CA GLY A 80 -6.83 8.86 12.22
C GLY A 80 -5.46 8.82 11.55
N TRP A 81 -4.84 7.65 11.41
CA TRP A 81 -3.59 7.51 10.67
C TRP A 81 -3.84 7.36 9.16
N PRO A 82 -3.12 8.11 8.29
CA PRO A 82 -3.27 7.98 6.84
C PRO A 82 -2.60 6.71 6.31
N LEU A 83 -3.33 5.96 5.50
CA LEU A 83 -2.84 4.80 4.76
C LEU A 83 -2.85 5.14 3.27
N VAL A 84 -1.70 5.35 2.68
CA VAL A 84 -1.56 5.53 1.23
C VAL A 84 -1.73 4.19 0.55
N MET A 85 -2.76 4.06 -0.29
CA MET A 85 -3.02 2.82 -1.00
C MET A 85 -1.90 2.54 -2.02
N PRO A 86 -1.52 1.27 -2.22
CA PRO A 86 -0.32 0.95 -3.02
C PRO A 86 -0.50 1.24 -4.52
N GLU A 87 -1.71 1.07 -5.06
CA GLU A 87 -1.94 1.26 -6.49
C GLU A 87 -2.28 2.71 -6.85
N ARG A 88 -2.01 3.08 -8.10
CA ARG A 88 -2.42 4.38 -8.65
C ARG A 88 -3.93 4.45 -8.76
N TYR A 89 -4.49 5.60 -8.44
CA TYR A 89 -5.92 5.84 -8.48
C TYR A 89 -6.47 5.77 -9.90
N GLY A 90 -7.34 4.80 -10.16
CA GLY A 90 -8.01 4.57 -11.43
C GLY A 90 -9.50 4.91 -11.45
N ALA A 91 -10.02 5.54 -10.40
CA ALA A 91 -11.45 5.85 -10.24
C ALA A 91 -12.35 4.61 -10.35
N VAL A 92 -11.86 3.46 -9.89
CA VAL A 92 -12.62 2.20 -9.91
C VAL A 92 -13.80 2.28 -8.94
N PRO A 93 -15.01 1.88 -9.35
CA PRO A 93 -16.16 1.83 -8.45
C PRO A 93 -15.90 0.95 -7.23
N GLN A 94 -16.10 1.48 -6.05
CA GLN A 94 -15.92 0.77 -4.78
C GLN A 94 -17.16 -0.05 -4.44
N VAL A 95 -17.39 -1.17 -5.15
CA VAL A 95 -18.41 -2.15 -4.79
C VAL A 95 -17.92 -3.02 -3.64
N ALA A 96 -18.86 -3.56 -2.85
CA ALA A 96 -18.52 -4.40 -1.70
C ALA A 96 -17.56 -5.53 -2.09
N ILE A 97 -16.57 -5.76 -1.25
CA ILE A 97 -15.67 -6.91 -1.35
C ILE A 97 -16.29 -8.03 -0.51
N THR A 98 -16.43 -9.22 -1.07
CA THR A 98 -16.93 -10.38 -0.36
C THR A 98 -15.77 -11.17 0.24
N GLU A 99 -16.04 -11.94 1.30
CA GLU A 99 -15.00 -12.77 1.93
C GLU A 99 -14.45 -13.83 0.99
N ASP A 100 -15.29 -14.41 0.13
CA ASP A 100 -14.85 -15.40 -0.87
C ASP A 100 -13.82 -14.84 -1.87
N GLU A 101 -13.87 -13.55 -2.16
CA GLU A 101 -12.89 -12.89 -3.05
C GLU A 101 -11.50 -12.77 -2.40
N LEU A 102 -11.41 -12.92 -1.09
CA LEU A 102 -10.15 -12.81 -0.36
C LEU A 102 -9.37 -14.15 -0.34
N ILE A 103 -10.07 -15.25 -0.59
CA ILE A 103 -9.45 -16.58 -0.61
C ILE A 103 -8.60 -16.74 -1.87
N GLY A 104 -7.31 -17.04 -1.69
CA GLY A 104 -6.40 -17.24 -2.82
C GLY A 104 -5.01 -16.68 -2.58
N ASN A 105 -4.30 -16.49 -3.68
CA ASN A 105 -2.93 -16.01 -3.70
C ASN A 105 -2.87 -14.50 -3.84
N TRP A 106 -2.07 -13.88 -3.01
CA TRP A 106 -1.85 -12.44 -2.93
C TRP A 106 -0.37 -12.12 -3.00
N GLU A 107 -0.04 -10.93 -3.41
CA GLU A 107 1.30 -10.38 -3.28
C GLU A 107 1.35 -9.45 -2.06
N HIS A 108 2.23 -9.77 -1.14
CA HIS A 108 2.47 -8.98 0.07
C HIS A 108 3.75 -8.19 -0.07
N ILE A 109 3.70 -6.90 0.26
CA ILE A 109 4.88 -6.02 0.30
C ILE A 109 4.97 -5.39 1.69
N ASP A 110 6.11 -5.58 2.36
CA ASP A 110 6.46 -4.85 3.56
C ASP A 110 7.03 -3.48 3.17
N LEU A 111 6.26 -2.41 3.37
CA LEU A 111 6.66 -1.03 3.06
C LEU A 111 7.45 -0.33 4.18
N SER A 112 7.92 -1.07 5.17
CA SER A 112 8.80 -0.51 6.20
C SER A 112 10.05 0.13 5.57
N TYR A 113 10.54 1.18 6.21
CA TYR A 113 11.68 1.95 5.69
C TYR A 113 12.92 1.07 5.48
N SER A 114 13.52 1.19 4.31
CA SER A 114 14.78 0.53 3.96
C SER A 114 15.56 1.41 2.98
N TYR A 115 16.58 2.10 3.48
CA TYR A 115 17.35 3.04 2.68
C TYR A 115 17.98 2.37 1.44
N GLY A 116 17.80 3.03 0.29
CA GLY A 116 18.41 2.63 -0.97
C GLY A 116 17.84 1.36 -1.61
N ASN A 117 16.82 0.76 -1.03
CA ASN A 117 16.22 -0.47 -1.54
C ASN A 117 14.82 -0.23 -2.11
N GLN A 118 14.51 -0.90 -3.22
CA GLN A 118 13.14 -1.09 -3.69
C GLN A 118 12.59 -2.37 -3.08
N LYS A 119 11.47 -2.29 -2.38
CA LYS A 119 10.82 -3.46 -1.79
C LYS A 119 10.22 -4.35 -2.87
N THR A 120 10.36 -5.65 -2.73
CA THR A 120 9.78 -6.64 -3.66
C THR A 120 8.70 -7.43 -2.95
N SER A 121 7.62 -7.70 -3.66
CA SER A 121 6.53 -8.53 -3.16
C SER A 121 6.99 -9.94 -2.84
N THR A 122 6.28 -10.55 -1.89
CA THR A 122 6.35 -11.98 -1.59
C THR A 122 4.95 -12.58 -1.69
N GLN A 123 4.85 -13.84 -2.06
CA GLN A 123 3.56 -14.51 -2.14
C GLN A 123 2.98 -14.68 -0.72
N MET A 124 1.66 -14.49 -0.60
CA MET A 124 0.87 -14.79 0.59
C MET A 124 -0.40 -15.52 0.15
N THR A 125 -0.79 -16.56 0.85
CA THR A 125 -2.00 -17.33 0.52
C THR A 125 -2.96 -17.33 1.70
N LEU A 126 -4.19 -16.85 1.44
CA LEU A 126 -5.32 -16.90 2.36
C LEU A 126 -6.19 -18.11 2.03
N ALA A 127 -6.34 -19.04 2.95
CA ALA A 127 -7.12 -20.26 2.76
C ALA A 127 -8.56 -20.09 3.28
N ALA A 128 -9.48 -20.90 2.72
CA ALA A 128 -10.90 -20.88 3.08
C ALA A 128 -11.19 -21.30 4.54
N ASP A 129 -10.25 -21.92 5.21
CA ASP A 129 -10.32 -22.24 6.64
C ASP A 129 -9.85 -21.08 7.55
N HIS A 130 -9.69 -19.90 6.96
CA HIS A 130 -9.22 -18.70 7.62
C HIS A 130 -7.79 -18.76 8.14
N THR A 131 -6.95 -19.58 7.52
CA THR A 131 -5.51 -19.62 7.85
C THR A 131 -4.68 -18.98 6.74
N VAL A 132 -3.52 -18.44 7.09
CA VAL A 132 -2.47 -18.03 6.13
C VAL A 132 -1.59 -19.27 5.91
N THR A 133 -1.61 -19.84 4.72
CA THR A 133 -0.89 -21.08 4.40
C THR A 133 0.48 -20.85 3.82
N GLU A 134 0.73 -19.65 3.26
CA GLU A 134 2.00 -19.26 2.67
C GLU A 134 2.30 -17.78 2.92
N GLY A 135 3.58 -17.42 2.93
CA GLY A 135 4.05 -16.05 3.08
C GLY A 135 4.55 -15.71 4.49
N PRO A 136 4.81 -14.41 4.74
CA PRO A 136 5.47 -13.96 5.98
C PRO A 136 4.66 -14.24 7.25
N TRP A 137 3.33 -14.39 7.13
CA TRP A 137 2.44 -14.66 8.26
C TRP A 137 1.86 -16.08 8.24
N LYS A 138 2.58 -17.02 7.67
CA LYS A 138 2.17 -18.43 7.64
C LYS A 138 1.84 -18.95 9.02
N GLY A 139 0.65 -19.56 9.15
CA GLY A 139 0.12 -20.10 10.41
C GLY A 139 -0.71 -19.11 11.23
N VAL A 140 -0.77 -17.84 10.83
CA VAL A 140 -1.67 -16.83 11.40
C VAL A 140 -3.08 -17.07 10.88
N THR A 141 -4.10 -16.82 11.70
CA THR A 141 -5.50 -16.82 11.25
C THR A 141 -5.95 -15.44 10.83
N TRP A 142 -6.93 -15.38 9.93
CA TRP A 142 -7.51 -14.13 9.45
C TRP A 142 -9.04 -14.12 9.61
N SER A 143 -9.61 -12.93 9.63
CA SER A 143 -11.05 -12.68 9.59
C SER A 143 -11.33 -11.41 8.80
N TYR A 144 -12.54 -11.24 8.29
CA TYR A 144 -12.90 -10.10 7.48
C TYR A 144 -14.08 -9.34 8.06
N ASP A 145 -13.93 -8.05 8.26
CA ASP A 145 -15.00 -7.11 8.58
C ASP A 145 -15.50 -6.44 7.29
N ALA A 146 -16.59 -6.95 6.73
CA ALA A 146 -17.16 -6.43 5.49
C ALA A 146 -17.69 -5.00 5.63
N ALA A 147 -18.15 -4.60 6.82
CA ALA A 147 -18.66 -3.25 7.06
C ALA A 147 -17.55 -2.19 7.05
N LYS A 148 -16.36 -2.57 7.54
CA LYS A 148 -15.16 -1.73 7.54
C LYS A 148 -14.27 -1.95 6.32
N CYS A 149 -14.56 -2.96 5.52
CA CYS A 149 -13.71 -3.41 4.41
C CYS A 149 -12.26 -3.64 4.90
N THR A 150 -12.10 -4.38 6.00
CA THR A 150 -10.83 -4.58 6.70
C THR A 150 -10.59 -6.07 6.96
N LEU A 151 -9.42 -6.53 6.56
CA LEU A 151 -8.93 -7.88 6.82
C LEU A 151 -8.06 -7.84 8.09
N MET A 152 -8.41 -8.64 9.09
CA MET A 152 -7.75 -8.66 10.41
C MET A 152 -7.02 -9.97 10.61
N PHE A 153 -5.84 -9.93 11.20
CA PHE A 153 -5.01 -11.09 11.48
C PHE A 153 -4.79 -11.28 12.97
N SER A 154 -4.69 -12.54 13.42
CA SER A 154 -4.50 -12.88 14.84
C SER A 154 -3.17 -12.40 15.43
N ASN A 155 -2.25 -11.94 14.62
CA ASN A 155 -1.02 -11.25 15.04
C ASN A 155 -1.19 -9.75 15.28
N GLY A 156 -2.43 -9.21 15.15
CA GLY A 156 -2.74 -7.80 15.38
C GLY A 156 -2.59 -6.90 14.17
N ILE A 157 -2.25 -7.44 13.01
CA ILE A 157 -2.18 -6.66 11.75
C ILE A 157 -3.58 -6.50 11.17
N GLU A 158 -3.85 -5.30 10.65
CA GLU A 158 -5.06 -4.97 9.89
C GLU A 158 -4.68 -4.49 8.50
N LEU A 159 -5.36 -5.01 7.48
CA LEU A 159 -5.24 -4.54 6.10
C LEU A 159 -6.55 -3.90 5.65
N TYR A 160 -6.47 -2.65 5.27
CA TYR A 160 -7.60 -1.86 4.74
C TYR A 160 -7.71 -2.08 3.24
N LEU A 161 -8.82 -2.66 2.80
CA LEU A 161 -8.98 -3.11 1.42
C LEU A 161 -9.64 -2.04 0.54
N GLN A 162 -9.24 -1.98 -0.72
CA GLN A 162 -9.83 -1.12 -1.74
C GLN A 162 -9.73 -1.82 -3.10
N ARG A 163 -10.73 -1.60 -3.94
CA ARG A 163 -10.66 -2.02 -5.34
C ARG A 163 -9.86 -0.99 -6.13
N GLU A 164 -8.96 -1.48 -6.97
CA GLU A 164 -8.18 -0.64 -7.85
C GLU A 164 -7.84 -1.38 -9.15
N THR A 165 -7.40 -0.66 -10.16
CA THR A 165 -6.91 -1.21 -11.42
C THR A 165 -5.42 -1.52 -11.28
N ASP A 166 -5.02 -2.68 -11.75
CA ASP A 166 -3.61 -3.01 -11.99
C ASP A 166 -3.12 -2.28 -13.25
N TRP A 167 -2.04 -1.52 -13.16
CA TRP A 167 -1.48 -0.67 -14.21
C TRP A 167 -0.15 -1.19 -14.73
#